data_123e9a255b02cebd06bd1068270361ff
#
_entry.id   123e9a255b02cebd06bd1068270361ff
#
_cell.length_a   1.000
_cell.length_b   1.000
_cell.length_c   1.000
_cell.angle_alpha   90.00
_cell.angle_beta   90.00
_cell.angle_gamma   90.00
#
_symmetry.space_group_name_H-M   'P 1'
#
loop_
_entity.id
_entity.type
_entity.pdbx_description
1 polymer ?
#
loop_
_entity_poly.entity_id
_entity_poly.type
_entity_poly.pdbx_seq_one_letter_code
_entity_poly.pdbx_strand_id
1 'polypeptide(L)'
;DIEERLELKLSKVGLSILRTNEEILLEAIKHEVSNYLDTLEQGGRKKALSAFLQKRLARNYHYLSRFFKDAEQTTLEFYVIAQKVERAKRFIRENELTLKEIAEQLHYSSLQHLSAQFRQITGITATQFKKQAVNKPNSGSISDALASLKTRGYFHHFEIRGKSLWYDQA
;
A
#
# COMPACT_ATOMS: atom_id res chain seq x y z
N ASP A 1 8.47 3.80 15.24
CA ASP A 1 7.63 2.60 15.22
C ASP A 1 7.86 1.80 16.52
N ILE A 2 6.83 1.03 16.97
CA ILE A 2 6.91 0.26 18.23
C ILE A 2 7.99 -0.84 18.10
N GLU A 3 8.11 -1.48 16.95
CA GLU A 3 9.11 -2.50 16.67
C GLU A 3 10.54 -1.95 16.76
N GLU A 4 10.83 -0.82 16.13
CA GLU A 4 12.15 -0.17 16.22
C GLU A 4 12.53 0.20 17.65
N ARG A 5 11.56 0.69 18.42
CA ARG A 5 11.79 1.00 19.85
C ARG A 5 12.02 -0.25 20.69
N LEU A 6 11.38 -1.35 20.33
CA LEU A 6 11.57 -2.64 20.99
C LEU A 6 12.92 -3.23 20.61
N GLU A 7 13.30 -3.23 19.33
CA GLU A 7 14.61 -3.67 18.86
C GLU A 7 15.74 -2.88 19.55
N LEU A 8 15.60 -1.56 19.64
CA LEU A 8 16.57 -0.72 20.33
C LEU A 8 16.68 -1.03 21.85
N LYS A 9 15.58 -1.38 22.50
CA LYS A 9 15.61 -1.78 23.91
C LYS A 9 16.21 -3.17 24.09
N LEU A 10 15.87 -4.11 23.21
CA LEU A 10 16.39 -5.48 23.24
C LEU A 10 17.90 -5.52 22.97
N SER A 11 18.38 -4.73 22.01
CA SER A 11 19.80 -4.67 21.68
C SER A 11 20.66 -4.17 22.85
N LYS A 12 20.12 -3.27 23.70
CA LYS A 12 20.82 -2.79 24.91
C LYS A 12 21.06 -3.86 25.96
N VAL A 13 20.26 -4.93 25.94
CA VAL A 13 20.41 -6.09 26.85
C VAL A 13 20.98 -7.33 26.15
N GLY A 14 21.51 -7.14 24.92
CA GLY A 14 22.12 -8.23 24.15
C GLY A 14 21.11 -9.20 23.50
N LEU A 15 19.85 -8.84 23.43
CA LEU A 15 18.80 -9.63 22.78
C LEU A 15 18.47 -9.05 21.39
N SER A 16 18.06 -9.91 20.47
CA SER A 16 17.58 -9.53 19.15
C SER A 16 16.27 -10.25 18.81
N ILE A 17 15.44 -9.62 17.99
CA ILE A 17 14.24 -10.29 17.47
C ILE A 17 14.70 -11.29 16.39
N LEU A 18 14.45 -12.57 16.62
CA LEU A 18 14.67 -13.60 15.61
C LEU A 18 13.51 -13.54 14.58
N ARG A 19 13.83 -13.11 13.37
CA ARG A 19 12.91 -13.14 12.23
C ARG A 19 13.15 -14.42 11.43
N THR A 20 12.07 -15.07 11.03
CA THR A 20 12.16 -16.21 10.11
C THR A 20 12.60 -15.75 8.73
N ASN A 21 13.20 -16.63 7.92
CA ASN A 21 13.55 -16.33 6.53
C ASN A 21 12.33 -15.90 5.70
N GLU A 22 11.15 -16.39 6.06
CA GLU A 22 9.88 -16.01 5.42
C GLU A 22 9.46 -14.58 5.78
N GLU A 23 9.58 -14.18 7.03
CA GLU A 23 9.33 -12.81 7.47
C GLU A 23 10.29 -11.82 6.81
N ILE A 24 11.56 -12.16 6.76
CA ILE A 24 12.58 -11.34 6.08
C ILE A 24 12.25 -11.18 4.60
N LEU A 25 11.88 -12.26 3.92
CA LEU A 25 11.51 -12.20 2.49
C LEU A 25 10.24 -11.38 2.27
N LEU A 26 9.23 -11.54 3.12
CA LEU A 26 7.98 -10.79 3.01
C LEU A 26 8.22 -9.27 3.16
N GLU A 27 8.97 -8.88 4.17
CA GLU A 27 9.32 -7.47 4.37
C GLU A 27 10.21 -6.93 3.24
N ALA A 28 11.13 -7.73 2.71
CA ALA A 28 11.92 -7.37 1.55
C ALA A 28 11.05 -7.13 0.30
N ILE A 29 10.03 -7.96 0.06
CA ILE A 29 9.08 -7.74 -1.05
C ILE A 29 8.33 -6.42 -0.86
N LYS A 30 7.77 -6.17 0.33
CA LYS A 30 7.04 -4.92 0.64
C LYS A 30 7.93 -3.69 0.48
N HIS A 31 9.15 -3.77 0.98
CA HIS A 31 10.14 -2.70 0.85
C HIS A 31 10.47 -2.40 -0.63
N GLU A 32 10.73 -3.44 -1.43
CA GLU A 32 11.04 -3.25 -2.85
C GLU A 32 9.83 -2.78 -3.67
N VAL A 33 8.61 -3.12 -3.28
CA VAL A 33 7.40 -2.52 -3.85
C VAL A 33 7.35 -1.01 -3.54
N SER A 34 7.67 -0.59 -2.31
CA SER A 34 7.74 0.84 -1.97
C SER A 34 8.79 1.54 -2.83
N ASN A 35 10.02 1.01 -2.90
CA ASN A 35 11.10 1.54 -3.72
C ASN A 35 10.73 1.65 -5.21
N TYR A 36 10.00 0.65 -5.72
CA TYR A 36 9.47 0.69 -7.09
C TYR A 36 8.53 1.87 -7.31
N LEU A 37 7.58 2.06 -6.39
CA LEU A 37 6.62 3.16 -6.48
C LEU A 37 7.29 4.53 -6.30
N ASP A 38 8.27 4.64 -5.41
CA ASP A 38 9.04 5.87 -5.21
C ASP A 38 9.84 6.23 -6.48
N THR A 39 10.40 5.23 -7.16
CA THR A 39 11.06 5.43 -8.47
C THR A 39 10.09 5.97 -9.52
N LEU A 40 8.84 5.51 -9.52
CA LEU A 40 7.80 6.02 -10.43
C LEU A 40 7.44 7.47 -10.10
N GLU A 41 7.27 7.81 -8.83
CA GLU A 41 6.95 9.17 -8.37
C GLU A 41 8.05 10.18 -8.75
N GLN A 42 9.30 9.75 -8.76
CA GLN A 42 10.46 10.58 -9.15
C GLN A 42 10.63 10.70 -10.69
N GLY A 43 9.65 10.28 -11.47
CA GLY A 43 9.70 10.34 -12.93
C GLY A 43 10.60 9.27 -13.57
N GLY A 44 10.92 8.23 -12.84
CA GLY A 44 11.67 7.08 -13.36
C GLY A 44 10.93 6.36 -14.49
N ARG A 45 11.69 5.76 -15.42
CA ARG A 45 11.08 4.96 -16.49
C ARG A 45 10.24 3.82 -15.92
N LYS A 46 9.00 3.70 -16.41
CA LYS A 46 8.12 2.58 -16.05
C LYS A 46 8.73 1.26 -16.51
N LYS A 47 9.35 0.54 -15.58
CA LYS A 47 9.74 -0.86 -15.77
C LYS A 47 8.59 -1.76 -15.31
N ALA A 48 8.50 -2.97 -15.85
CA ALA A 48 7.56 -3.93 -15.31
C ALA A 48 7.94 -4.25 -13.85
N LEU A 49 6.96 -4.28 -12.95
CA LEU A 49 7.15 -4.65 -11.54
C LEU A 49 7.89 -5.98 -11.41
N SER A 50 7.49 -6.96 -12.24
CA SER A 50 8.12 -8.28 -12.26
C SER A 50 9.63 -8.21 -12.50
N ALA A 51 10.06 -7.46 -13.52
CA ALA A 51 11.49 -7.29 -13.82
C ALA A 51 12.23 -6.53 -12.71
N PHE A 52 11.58 -5.55 -12.09
CA PHE A 52 12.14 -4.81 -10.97
C PHE A 52 12.39 -5.71 -9.76
N LEU A 53 11.37 -6.45 -9.32
CA LEU A 53 11.46 -7.33 -8.15
C LEU A 53 12.44 -8.49 -8.38
N GLN A 54 12.42 -9.12 -9.57
CA GLN A 54 13.38 -10.19 -9.90
C GLN A 54 14.83 -9.70 -9.78
N LYS A 55 15.12 -8.50 -10.29
CA LYS A 55 16.46 -7.93 -10.22
C LYS A 55 16.89 -7.60 -8.79
N ARG A 56 15.98 -7.07 -7.98
CA ARG A 56 16.28 -6.59 -6.62
C ARG A 56 16.38 -7.73 -5.61
N LEU A 57 15.52 -8.74 -5.74
CA LEU A 57 15.44 -9.85 -4.80
C LEU A 57 16.15 -11.12 -5.28
N ALA A 58 16.72 -11.11 -6.50
CA ALA A 58 17.39 -12.26 -7.12
C ALA A 58 16.55 -13.56 -7.10
N ARG A 59 15.23 -13.41 -7.28
CA ARG A 59 14.27 -14.52 -7.26
C ARG A 59 13.26 -14.37 -8.39
N ASN A 60 12.74 -15.52 -8.86
CA ASN A 60 11.72 -15.54 -9.90
C ASN A 60 10.43 -14.86 -9.42
N TYR A 61 9.80 -14.03 -10.29
CA TYR A 61 8.58 -13.30 -9.95
C TYR A 61 7.41 -14.20 -9.59
N HIS A 62 7.25 -15.33 -10.29
CA HIS A 62 6.19 -16.27 -9.97
C HIS A 62 6.31 -16.83 -8.55
N TYR A 63 7.55 -17.13 -8.13
CA TYR A 63 7.82 -17.54 -6.76
C TYR A 63 7.46 -16.42 -5.76
N LEU A 64 7.92 -15.19 -6.03
CA LEU A 64 7.64 -14.03 -5.15
C LEU A 64 6.14 -13.75 -5.02
N SER A 65 5.41 -13.79 -6.15
CA SER A 65 3.96 -13.54 -6.18
C SER A 65 3.18 -14.62 -5.43
N ARG A 66 3.54 -15.89 -5.63
CA ARG A 66 2.92 -17.01 -4.91
C ARG A 66 3.21 -16.95 -3.41
N PHE A 67 4.48 -16.76 -3.05
CA PHE A 67 4.90 -16.62 -1.66
C PHE A 67 4.16 -15.47 -0.95
N PHE A 68 4.08 -14.30 -1.61
CA PHE A 68 3.37 -13.15 -1.08
C PHE A 68 1.88 -13.45 -0.86
N LYS A 69 1.24 -14.11 -1.85
CA LYS A 69 -0.17 -14.50 -1.73
C LYS A 69 -0.41 -15.47 -0.58
N ASP A 70 0.46 -16.44 -0.39
CA ASP A 70 0.34 -17.42 0.69
C ASP A 70 0.57 -16.78 2.07
N ALA A 71 1.47 -15.80 2.16
CA ALA A 71 1.79 -15.08 3.40
C ALA A 71 0.76 -14.00 3.76
N GLU A 72 0.30 -13.21 2.78
CA GLU A 72 -0.57 -12.04 3.01
C GLU A 72 -2.04 -12.29 2.67
N GLN A 73 -2.38 -13.51 2.17
CA GLN A 73 -3.73 -13.88 1.72
C GLN A 73 -4.32 -12.92 0.68
N THR A 74 -3.46 -12.17 -0.01
CA THR A 74 -3.82 -11.24 -1.09
C THR A 74 -2.77 -11.28 -2.20
N THR A 75 -3.14 -10.90 -3.42
CA THR A 75 -2.16 -10.91 -4.51
C THR A 75 -1.19 -9.74 -4.40
N LEU A 76 0.03 -9.95 -4.89
CA LEU A 76 1.06 -8.90 -4.94
C LEU A 76 0.61 -7.71 -5.81
N GLU A 77 -0.13 -7.97 -6.90
CA GLU A 77 -0.71 -6.94 -7.76
C GLU A 77 -1.73 -6.08 -7.00
N PHE A 78 -2.62 -6.72 -6.23
CA PHE A 78 -3.60 -5.99 -5.42
C PHE A 78 -2.91 -5.15 -4.34
N TYR A 79 -1.88 -5.68 -3.69
CA TYR A 79 -1.07 -4.92 -2.75
C TYR A 79 -0.44 -3.68 -3.38
N VAL A 80 0.12 -3.80 -4.59
CA VAL A 80 0.68 -2.66 -5.33
C VAL A 80 -0.40 -1.62 -5.67
N ILE A 81 -1.60 -2.06 -6.06
CA ILE A 81 -2.73 -1.16 -6.30
C ILE A 81 -3.10 -0.41 -5.02
N ALA A 82 -3.20 -1.11 -3.88
CA ALA A 82 -3.49 -0.49 -2.59
C ALA A 82 -2.43 0.55 -2.21
N GLN A 83 -1.14 0.24 -2.38
CA GLN A 83 -0.05 1.18 -2.14
C GLN A 83 -0.10 2.41 -3.05
N LYS A 84 -0.46 2.25 -4.33
CA LYS A 84 -0.69 3.38 -5.25
C LYS A 84 -1.86 4.26 -4.80
N VAL A 85 -2.95 3.65 -4.34
CA VAL A 85 -4.11 4.39 -3.84
C VAL A 85 -3.77 5.19 -2.58
N GLU A 86 -2.95 4.63 -1.67
CA GLU A 86 -2.48 5.38 -0.50
C GLU A 86 -1.63 6.61 -0.90
N ARG A 87 -0.74 6.47 -1.90
CA ARG A 87 0.00 7.61 -2.45
C ARG A 87 -0.94 8.64 -3.10
N ALA A 88 -1.94 8.18 -3.84
CA ALA A 88 -2.95 9.09 -4.41
C ALA A 88 -3.71 9.86 -3.33
N LYS A 89 -4.07 9.22 -2.21
CA LYS A 89 -4.70 9.89 -1.06
C LYS A 89 -3.79 10.97 -0.48
N ARG A 90 -2.48 10.71 -0.37
CA ARG A 90 -1.49 11.70 0.09
C ARG A 90 -1.49 12.92 -0.83
N PHE A 91 -1.28 12.74 -2.14
CA PHE A 91 -1.28 13.83 -3.12
C PHE A 91 -2.59 14.63 -3.14
N ILE A 92 -3.73 13.95 -2.99
CA ILE A 92 -5.03 14.63 -2.91
C ILE A 92 -5.13 15.52 -1.68
N ARG A 93 -4.60 15.09 -0.52
CA ARG A 93 -4.61 15.88 0.73
C ARG A 93 -3.65 17.07 0.65
N GLU A 94 -2.49 16.89 0.05
CA GLU A 94 -1.49 17.95 -0.21
C GLU A 94 -2.06 19.01 -1.16
N ASN A 95 -3.02 18.64 -2.02
CA ASN A 95 -3.76 19.50 -2.95
C ASN A 95 -2.87 20.34 -3.90
N GLU A 96 -1.66 19.91 -4.14
CA GLU A 96 -0.71 20.57 -5.06
C GLU A 96 -0.92 20.13 -6.51
N LEU A 97 -1.52 18.95 -6.70
CA LEU A 97 -1.71 18.32 -8.01
C LEU A 97 -3.20 18.15 -8.34
N THR A 98 -3.51 18.23 -9.63
CA THR A 98 -4.80 17.81 -10.16
C THR A 98 -4.91 16.29 -10.16
N LEU A 99 -6.12 15.74 -10.18
CA LEU A 99 -6.32 14.29 -10.28
C LEU A 99 -5.71 13.68 -11.55
N LYS A 100 -5.62 14.46 -12.63
CA LYS A 100 -4.97 14.04 -13.87
C LYS A 100 -3.46 13.91 -13.68
N GLU A 101 -2.82 14.90 -13.08
CA GLU A 101 -1.39 14.88 -12.77
C GLU A 101 -1.05 13.75 -11.78
N ILE A 102 -1.89 13.51 -10.77
CA ILE A 102 -1.74 12.36 -9.86
C ILE A 102 -1.80 11.03 -10.64
N ALA A 103 -2.74 10.90 -11.58
CA ALA A 103 -2.83 9.70 -12.41
C ALA A 103 -1.56 9.51 -13.26
N GLU A 104 -1.04 10.58 -13.86
CA GLU A 104 0.20 10.57 -14.64
C GLU A 104 1.40 10.22 -13.77
N GLN A 105 1.55 10.85 -12.60
CA GLN A 105 2.66 10.62 -11.67
C GLN A 105 2.69 9.20 -11.12
N LEU A 106 1.54 8.61 -10.84
CA LEU A 106 1.42 7.22 -10.40
C LEU A 106 1.38 6.21 -11.57
N HIS A 107 1.65 6.68 -12.80
CA HIS A 107 1.66 5.86 -14.02
C HIS A 107 0.36 5.07 -14.25
N TYR A 108 -0.77 5.69 -14.01
CA TYR A 108 -2.05 5.19 -14.51
C TYR A 108 -2.21 5.50 -15.99
N SER A 109 -2.89 4.63 -16.73
CA SER A 109 -3.17 4.86 -18.14
C SER A 109 -4.16 6.00 -18.40
N SER A 110 -4.98 6.34 -17.39
CA SER A 110 -5.95 7.43 -17.44
C SER A 110 -6.45 7.79 -16.04
N LEU A 111 -7.09 8.96 -15.94
CA LEU A 111 -7.82 9.36 -14.72
C LEU A 111 -8.95 8.38 -14.37
N GLN A 112 -9.62 7.84 -15.39
CA GLN A 112 -10.69 6.84 -15.20
C GLN A 112 -10.13 5.56 -14.54
N HIS A 113 -8.95 5.12 -14.97
CA HIS A 113 -8.29 3.96 -14.38
C HIS A 113 -7.90 4.20 -12.92
N LEU A 114 -7.31 5.37 -12.61
CA LEU A 114 -7.07 5.77 -11.21
C LEU A 114 -8.37 5.75 -10.41
N SER A 115 -9.45 6.37 -10.92
CA SER A 115 -10.73 6.50 -10.21
C SER A 115 -11.39 5.14 -9.97
N ALA A 116 -11.29 4.21 -10.92
CA ALA A 116 -11.81 2.85 -10.77
C ALA A 116 -11.06 2.08 -9.67
N GLN A 117 -9.72 2.08 -9.69
CA GLN A 117 -8.93 1.40 -8.67
C GLN A 117 -9.06 2.10 -7.30
N PHE A 118 -9.13 3.42 -7.28
CA PHE A 118 -9.37 4.17 -6.05
C PHE A 118 -10.71 3.78 -5.42
N ARG A 119 -11.77 3.68 -6.23
CA ARG A 119 -13.08 3.21 -5.75
C ARG A 119 -13.06 1.76 -5.29
N GLN A 120 -12.35 0.88 -5.98
CA GLN A 120 -12.19 -0.52 -5.60
C GLN A 120 -11.58 -0.65 -4.19
N ILE A 121 -10.57 0.17 -3.86
CA ILE A 121 -9.87 0.10 -2.57
C ILE A 121 -10.62 0.86 -1.47
N THR A 122 -11.26 1.99 -1.79
CA THR A 122 -11.78 2.94 -0.78
C THR A 122 -13.32 2.99 -0.72
N GLY A 123 -14.01 2.38 -1.67
CA GLY A 123 -15.47 2.48 -1.81
C GLY A 123 -15.98 3.78 -2.46
N ILE A 124 -15.13 4.80 -2.62
CA ILE A 124 -15.49 6.10 -3.21
C ILE A 124 -14.51 6.48 -4.34
N THR A 125 -14.94 7.35 -5.25
CA THR A 125 -14.06 7.83 -6.33
C THR A 125 -13.01 8.83 -5.82
N ALA A 126 -11.89 8.96 -6.53
CA ALA A 126 -10.86 9.96 -6.25
C ALA A 126 -11.43 11.39 -6.21
N THR A 127 -12.41 11.69 -7.09
CA THR A 127 -13.11 12.99 -7.11
C THR A 127 -13.94 13.21 -5.86
N GLN A 128 -14.66 12.19 -5.39
CA GLN A 128 -15.43 12.28 -4.13
C GLN A 128 -14.49 12.46 -2.94
N PHE A 129 -13.39 11.72 -2.89
CA PHE A 129 -12.38 11.85 -1.84
C PHE A 129 -11.77 13.26 -1.82
N LYS A 130 -11.43 13.83 -3.00
CA LYS A 130 -10.91 15.20 -3.10
C LYS A 130 -11.90 16.23 -2.56
N LYS A 131 -13.19 16.12 -2.89
CA LYS A 131 -14.23 16.99 -2.35
C LYS A 131 -14.33 16.90 -0.83
N GLN A 132 -14.22 15.72 -0.27
CA GLN A 132 -14.26 15.50 1.19
C GLN A 132 -13.00 16.04 1.88
N ALA A 133 -11.82 15.87 1.28
CA ALA A 133 -10.55 16.35 1.81
C ALA A 133 -10.49 17.90 1.85
N VAL A 134 -11.03 18.57 0.83
CA VAL A 134 -11.11 20.04 0.79
C VAL A 134 -12.11 20.59 1.80
N ASN A 135 -13.22 19.88 2.05
CA ASN A 135 -14.28 20.32 2.97
C ASN A 135 -14.01 19.99 4.45
N LYS A 136 -12.97 19.24 4.79
CA LYS A 136 -12.53 18.96 6.16
C LYS A 136 -11.05 19.30 6.30
N PRO A 137 -10.71 20.55 6.69
CA PRO A 137 -9.34 20.83 7.08
C PRO A 137 -9.02 20.04 8.36
N ASN A 138 -8.20 19.01 8.21
CA ASN A 138 -7.38 18.40 9.25
C ASN A 138 -8.08 17.83 10.52
N SER A 139 -9.15 17.06 10.38
CA SER A 139 -9.62 16.22 11.49
C SER A 139 -10.22 14.91 10.97
N GLY A 140 -9.39 13.91 10.79
CA GLY A 140 -9.84 12.57 10.42
C GLY A 140 -8.67 11.61 10.47
N SER A 141 -8.43 11.02 11.62
CA SER A 141 -7.56 9.87 11.81
C SER A 141 -7.98 8.75 10.85
N ILE A 142 -6.99 8.01 10.34
CA ILE A 142 -7.20 6.73 9.61
C ILE A 142 -8.21 5.81 10.35
N SER A 143 -8.27 5.94 11.68
CA SER A 143 -9.24 5.29 12.58
C SER A 143 -10.71 5.55 12.20
N ASP A 144 -11.07 6.77 11.80
CA ASP A 144 -12.48 7.15 11.53
C ASP A 144 -12.93 6.68 10.14
N ALA A 145 -12.02 6.63 9.16
CA ALA A 145 -12.29 6.04 7.85
C ALA A 145 -12.48 4.52 7.97
N LEU A 146 -11.65 3.84 8.77
CA LEU A 146 -11.76 2.40 9.04
C LEU A 146 -13.03 2.06 9.84
N ALA A 147 -13.45 2.91 10.77
CA ALA A 147 -14.68 2.72 11.54
C ALA A 147 -15.94 2.82 10.65
N SER A 148 -15.96 3.73 9.68
CA SER A 148 -17.09 3.87 8.74
C SER A 148 -17.20 2.73 7.72
N LEU A 149 -16.10 2.05 7.43
CA LEU A 149 -16.06 0.88 6.54
C LEU A 149 -16.48 -0.40 7.27
N LYS A 150 -16.20 -0.51 8.57
CA LYS A 150 -16.67 -1.60 9.44
C LYS A 150 -18.20 -1.76 9.44
N THR A 151 -18.94 -0.65 9.37
CA THR A 151 -20.41 -0.63 9.45
C THR A 151 -21.11 -1.01 8.15
N ARG A 152 -20.40 -1.10 7.02
CA ARG A 152 -21.01 -1.37 5.70
C ARG A 152 -20.88 -2.81 5.19
N GLY A 153 -20.25 -3.72 5.92
CA GLY A 153 -20.24 -5.15 5.60
C GLY A 153 -19.51 -5.58 4.32
N TYR A 154 -18.73 -4.67 3.71
CA TYR A 154 -18.06 -4.92 2.43
C TYR A 154 -16.64 -5.50 2.55
N PHE A 155 -16.16 -5.74 3.77
CA PHE A 155 -14.78 -6.18 3.96
C PHE A 155 -14.71 -7.37 4.92
N HIS A 156 -14.00 -8.41 4.53
CA HIS A 156 -13.55 -9.43 5.45
C HIS A 156 -12.37 -8.93 6.27
N HIS A 157 -12.47 -9.13 7.59
CA HIS A 157 -11.41 -8.77 8.52
C HIS A 157 -10.31 -9.83 8.49
N PHE A 158 -9.12 -9.43 8.11
CA PHE A 158 -7.93 -10.23 8.29
C PHE A 158 -7.04 -9.58 9.33
N GLU A 159 -6.79 -10.31 10.40
CA GLU A 159 -5.81 -9.94 11.40
C GLU A 159 -4.51 -10.69 11.09
N ILE A 160 -3.53 -9.99 10.51
CA ILE A 160 -2.21 -10.53 10.28
C ILE A 160 -1.29 -9.90 11.32
N ARG A 161 -0.96 -10.67 12.36
CA ARG A 161 0.04 -10.31 13.39
C ARG A 161 -0.18 -8.91 14.00
N GLY A 162 -1.42 -8.61 14.41
CA GLY A 162 -1.77 -7.36 15.09
C GLY A 162 -2.01 -6.15 14.19
N LYS A 163 -2.08 -6.32 12.87
CA LYS A 163 -2.51 -5.29 11.92
C LYS A 163 -3.76 -5.76 11.19
N SER A 164 -4.83 -4.98 11.28
CA SER A 164 -6.09 -5.25 10.57
C SER A 164 -6.01 -4.74 9.14
N LEU A 165 -6.15 -5.62 8.16
CA LEU A 165 -6.29 -5.29 6.75
C LEU A 165 -7.70 -5.66 6.28
N TRP A 166 -8.32 -4.78 5.49
CA TRP A 166 -9.67 -4.95 4.96
C TRP A 166 -9.65 -5.06 3.45
N TYR A 167 -10.35 -6.02 2.87
CA TYR A 167 -10.53 -6.12 1.42
C TYR A 167 -11.96 -6.52 1.05
N ASP A 168 -12.36 -6.14 -0.18
CA ASP A 168 -13.66 -6.45 -0.76
C ASP A 168 -13.60 -7.79 -1.49
N GLN A 169 -14.61 -8.65 -1.26
CA GLN A 169 -14.91 -9.81 -2.09
C GLN A 169 -16.02 -9.41 -3.08
N ALA A 170 -15.65 -8.88 -4.23
CA ALA A 170 -16.55 -8.84 -5.39
C ALA A 170 -16.08 -9.83 -6.43
#